data_943e3d750d27a661512e5969e8382687
#
_entry.id   943e3d750d27a661512e5969e8382687
#
_cell.length_a   1.000
_cell.length_b   1.000
_cell.length_c   1.000
_cell.angle_alpha   90.00
_cell.angle_beta   90.00
_cell.angle_gamma   90.00
#
_symmetry.space_group_name_H-M   'P 1'
#
loop_
_entity.id
_entity.type
_entity.pdbx_description
1 polymer ?
#
loop_
_entity_poly.entity_id
_entity_poly.type
_entity_poly.pdbx_seq_one_letter_code
_entity_poly.pdbx_strand_id
1 'polypeptide(L)'
;MAARKAVFINCPFDGAYFPFFHAIVFTVLYCGFKPRCALETVDAAGTRIAKIEKLIEDCPLGIHDISRTELNAHGLPRFNMPLELGLFLGAKRFGDKTQARKRCLVLDSEPYRYQQFLSDIAGQDIEAHGNDIPTLIGKVRLFLNAAKRGQPLPSGALISTDYDKFRADLPALCAEVDVDSDNLAFKDFVWIAAAWVEAG
;
A
#
# COMPACT_ATOMS: atom_id res chain seq x y z
N MET A 1 4.94 22.17 -10.14
CA MET A 1 4.19 21.44 -9.11
C MET A 1 5.19 20.81 -8.12
N ALA A 2 4.96 20.86 -6.81
CA ALA A 2 5.80 20.16 -5.85
C ALA A 2 5.68 18.64 -6.08
N ALA A 3 6.80 17.90 -6.00
CA ALA A 3 6.81 16.46 -6.19
C ALA A 3 5.88 15.78 -5.15
N ARG A 4 4.99 14.90 -5.63
CA ARG A 4 4.10 14.11 -4.74
C ARG A 4 4.94 13.23 -3.82
N LYS A 5 4.65 13.22 -2.52
CA LYS A 5 5.35 12.35 -1.56
C LYS A 5 5.10 10.89 -1.90
N ALA A 6 6.16 10.09 -1.91
CA ALA A 6 6.10 8.67 -2.17
C ALA A 6 5.65 7.88 -0.94
N VAL A 7 4.87 6.83 -1.18
CA VAL A 7 4.36 5.89 -0.19
C VAL A 7 4.75 4.48 -0.62
N PHE A 8 5.60 3.83 0.16
CA PHE A 8 5.93 2.42 -0.05
C PHE A 8 4.77 1.54 0.42
N ILE A 9 4.25 0.71 -0.47
CA ILE A 9 3.17 -0.25 -0.20
C ILE A 9 3.79 -1.64 -0.15
N ASN A 10 3.82 -2.21 1.04
CA ASN A 10 4.23 -3.58 1.34
C ASN A 10 3.01 -4.38 1.74
N CYS A 11 2.54 -5.24 0.87
CA CYS A 11 1.39 -6.10 1.09
C CYS A 11 1.51 -7.38 0.26
N PRO A 12 0.65 -8.37 0.48
CA PRO A 12 0.59 -9.55 -0.38
C PRO A 12 0.23 -9.18 -1.83
N PHE A 13 0.82 -9.92 -2.78
CA PHE A 13 0.55 -9.78 -4.22
C PHE A 13 -0.02 -11.09 -4.78
N ASP A 14 -0.99 -11.68 -4.09
CA ASP A 14 -1.76 -12.83 -4.58
C ASP A 14 -3.17 -12.41 -5.03
N GLY A 15 -3.78 -13.23 -5.89
CA GLY A 15 -5.07 -12.89 -6.50
C GLY A 15 -6.18 -12.58 -5.49
N ALA A 16 -6.19 -13.22 -4.32
CA ALA A 16 -7.18 -12.97 -3.29
C ALA A 16 -6.97 -11.61 -2.58
N TYR A 17 -5.73 -11.09 -2.58
CA TYR A 17 -5.40 -9.80 -1.99
C TYR A 17 -5.44 -8.63 -2.98
N PHE A 18 -5.40 -8.85 -4.30
CA PHE A 18 -5.42 -7.78 -5.29
C PHE A 18 -6.53 -6.74 -5.10
N PRO A 19 -7.78 -7.08 -4.72
CA PRO A 19 -8.80 -6.06 -4.46
C PRO A 19 -8.41 -5.07 -3.36
N PHE A 20 -7.75 -5.54 -2.29
CA PHE A 20 -7.22 -4.69 -1.20
C PHE A 20 -6.04 -3.85 -1.68
N PHE A 21 -5.10 -4.46 -2.41
CA PHE A 21 -3.97 -3.76 -2.99
C PHE A 21 -4.41 -2.61 -3.90
N HIS A 22 -5.36 -2.85 -4.80
CA HIS A 22 -5.92 -1.83 -5.69
C HIS A 22 -6.60 -0.71 -4.89
N ALA A 23 -7.34 -1.03 -3.82
CA ALA A 23 -7.95 -0.04 -2.95
C ALA A 23 -6.91 0.84 -2.24
N ILE A 24 -5.79 0.26 -1.77
CA ILE A 24 -4.67 1.02 -1.18
C ILE A 24 -4.07 1.96 -2.23
N VAL A 25 -3.74 1.44 -3.42
CA VAL A 25 -3.13 2.23 -4.52
C VAL A 25 -4.03 3.37 -4.94
N PHE A 26 -5.32 3.09 -5.16
CA PHE A 26 -6.33 4.11 -5.50
C PHE A 26 -6.41 5.19 -4.42
N THR A 27 -6.51 4.81 -3.15
CA THR A 27 -6.60 5.75 -2.02
C THR A 27 -5.35 6.64 -1.94
N VAL A 28 -4.16 6.07 -2.17
CA VAL A 28 -2.89 6.82 -2.19
C VAL A 28 -2.91 7.87 -3.31
N LEU A 29 -3.34 7.51 -4.51
CA LEU A 29 -3.47 8.42 -5.66
C LEU A 29 -4.52 9.49 -5.39
N TYR A 30 -5.71 9.10 -4.93
CA TYR A 30 -6.83 9.99 -4.63
C TYR A 30 -6.45 11.05 -3.57
N CYS A 31 -5.62 10.67 -2.61
CA CYS A 31 -5.08 11.58 -1.59
C CYS A 31 -3.93 12.48 -2.10
N GLY A 32 -3.51 12.34 -3.36
CA GLY A 32 -2.46 13.15 -3.98
C GLY A 32 -1.03 12.72 -3.64
N PHE A 33 -0.84 11.45 -3.25
CA PHE A 33 0.46 10.83 -3.02
C PHE A 33 0.88 9.94 -4.20
N LYS A 34 2.14 9.50 -4.21
CA LYS A 34 2.69 8.59 -5.22
C LYS A 34 2.83 7.19 -4.65
N PRO A 35 2.05 6.20 -5.10
CA PRO A 35 2.22 4.81 -4.68
C PRO A 35 3.50 4.23 -5.28
N ARG A 36 4.24 3.45 -4.49
CA ARG A 36 5.44 2.72 -4.87
C ARG A 36 5.36 1.31 -4.28
N CYS A 37 5.70 0.29 -5.04
CA CYS A 37 5.75 -1.09 -4.54
C CYS A 37 6.73 -1.94 -5.33
N ALA A 38 6.96 -3.17 -4.87
CA ALA A 38 7.90 -4.10 -5.50
C ALA A 38 7.52 -4.54 -6.94
N LEU A 39 6.24 -4.30 -7.35
CA LEU A 39 5.76 -4.63 -8.71
C LEU A 39 6.07 -3.53 -9.75
N GLU A 40 6.58 -2.36 -9.34
CA GLU A 40 6.82 -1.26 -10.28
C GLU A 40 8.00 -1.50 -11.23
N THR A 41 8.88 -2.44 -10.92
CA THR A 41 10.08 -2.73 -11.71
C THR A 41 10.21 -4.22 -11.98
N VAL A 42 10.19 -4.59 -13.26
CA VAL A 42 10.56 -5.92 -13.74
C VAL A 42 12.00 -5.85 -14.24
N ASP A 43 12.95 -6.19 -13.35
CA ASP A 43 14.38 -6.21 -13.65
C ASP A 43 15.01 -7.38 -12.90
N ALA A 44 15.60 -8.31 -13.66
CA ALA A 44 16.26 -9.51 -13.13
C ALA A 44 17.75 -9.29 -12.80
N ALA A 45 18.32 -8.13 -13.16
CA ALA A 45 19.75 -7.85 -12.93
C ALA A 45 20.05 -7.56 -11.44
N GLY A 46 19.05 -7.11 -10.65
CA GLY A 46 19.18 -6.86 -9.24
C GLY A 46 18.44 -7.88 -8.38
N THR A 47 18.84 -8.02 -7.11
CA THR A 47 18.10 -8.85 -6.16
C THR A 47 16.80 -8.19 -5.75
N ARG A 48 15.76 -8.99 -5.42
CA ARG A 48 14.49 -8.46 -4.92
C ARG A 48 14.68 -7.61 -3.66
N ILE A 49 15.56 -8.05 -2.76
CA ILE A 49 15.82 -7.33 -1.52
C ILE A 49 16.42 -5.95 -1.78
N ALA A 50 17.35 -5.81 -2.70
CA ALA A 50 17.94 -4.51 -3.07
C ALA A 50 16.89 -3.53 -3.63
N LYS A 51 15.91 -4.03 -4.40
CA LYS A 51 14.77 -3.21 -4.86
C LYS A 51 13.93 -2.70 -3.69
N ILE A 52 13.65 -3.56 -2.71
CA ILE A 52 12.88 -3.22 -1.51
C ILE A 52 13.63 -2.20 -0.66
N GLU A 53 14.93 -2.41 -0.44
CA GLU A 53 15.80 -1.46 0.28
C GLU A 53 15.76 -0.08 -0.39
N LYS A 54 15.86 -0.03 -1.72
CA LYS A 54 15.77 1.22 -2.48
C LYS A 54 14.40 1.89 -2.35
N LEU A 55 13.31 1.14 -2.42
CA LEU A 55 11.97 1.66 -2.20
C LEU A 55 11.81 2.21 -0.77
N ILE A 56 12.34 1.49 0.22
CA ILE A 56 12.35 1.96 1.59
C ILE A 56 13.15 3.25 1.72
N GLU A 57 14.36 3.32 1.15
CA GLU A 57 15.19 4.54 1.16
C GLU A 57 14.44 5.75 0.59
N ASP A 58 13.80 5.59 -0.58
CA ASP A 58 13.16 6.67 -1.33
C ASP A 58 11.81 7.14 -0.74
N CYS A 59 11.12 6.28 0.03
CA CYS A 59 9.77 6.55 0.48
C CYS A 59 9.74 7.03 1.93
N PRO A 60 9.32 8.29 2.20
CA PRO A 60 9.18 8.81 3.57
C PRO A 60 7.98 8.21 4.31
N LEU A 61 7.04 7.60 3.59
CA LEU A 61 5.83 6.97 4.12
C LEU A 61 5.79 5.50 3.73
N GLY A 62 5.27 4.64 4.62
CA GLY A 62 5.04 3.23 4.37
C GLY A 62 3.63 2.80 4.77
N ILE A 63 3.04 1.90 4.01
CA ILE A 63 1.83 1.14 4.35
C ILE A 63 2.23 -0.32 4.30
N HIS A 64 2.13 -1.00 5.43
CA HIS A 64 2.56 -2.39 5.59
C HIS A 64 1.36 -3.22 6.05
N ASP A 65 0.88 -4.12 5.20
CA ASP A 65 -0.17 -5.05 5.54
C ASP A 65 0.43 -6.43 5.85
N ILE A 66 0.27 -6.85 7.10
CA ILE A 66 0.78 -8.13 7.63
C ILE A 66 -0.35 -9.13 7.86
N SER A 67 -1.53 -8.91 7.27
CA SER A 67 -2.72 -9.73 7.51
C SER A 67 -2.62 -11.16 6.97
N ARG A 68 -1.79 -11.41 5.97
CA ARG A 68 -1.69 -12.70 5.27
C ARG A 68 -0.54 -13.54 5.82
N THR A 69 -0.84 -14.27 6.89
CA THR A 69 0.10 -15.18 7.56
C THR A 69 -0.33 -16.64 7.46
N GLU A 70 -1.29 -16.96 6.60
CA GLU A 70 -1.76 -18.32 6.38
C GLU A 70 -0.62 -19.23 5.88
N LEU A 71 -0.69 -20.48 6.28
CA LEU A 71 0.26 -21.50 5.84
C LEU A 71 0.07 -21.79 4.35
N ASN A 72 1.16 -21.91 3.62
CA ASN A 72 1.14 -22.39 2.24
C ASN A 72 0.93 -23.91 2.19
N ALA A 73 0.91 -24.51 1.00
CA ALA A 73 0.77 -25.95 0.80
C ALA A 73 1.84 -26.80 1.51
N HIS A 74 2.95 -26.20 1.93
CA HIS A 74 4.03 -26.85 2.68
C HIS A 74 3.99 -26.58 4.18
N GLY A 75 2.92 -25.96 4.70
CA GLY A 75 2.79 -25.65 6.11
C GLY A 75 3.67 -24.48 6.59
N LEU A 76 4.14 -23.62 5.68
CA LEU A 76 4.99 -22.47 5.99
C LEU A 76 4.24 -21.15 5.79
N PRO A 77 4.29 -20.22 6.75
CA PRO A 77 3.73 -18.88 6.58
C PRO A 77 4.62 -18.01 5.68
N ARG A 78 4.04 -16.93 5.15
CA ARG A 78 4.78 -15.92 4.40
C ARG A 78 5.35 -14.87 5.35
N PHE A 79 6.68 -14.79 5.43
CA PHE A 79 7.37 -13.81 6.28
C PHE A 79 7.86 -12.56 5.56
N ASN A 80 7.64 -12.43 4.26
CA ASN A 80 8.16 -11.29 3.48
C ASN A 80 7.62 -9.95 4.00
N MET A 81 6.31 -9.84 4.25
CA MET A 81 5.72 -8.60 4.73
C MET A 81 6.26 -8.17 6.10
N PRO A 82 6.34 -9.07 7.11
CA PRO A 82 7.02 -8.77 8.37
C PRO A 82 8.51 -8.40 8.21
N LEU A 83 9.25 -9.08 7.33
CA LEU A 83 10.65 -8.75 7.05
C LEU A 83 10.80 -7.33 6.48
N GLU A 84 10.00 -6.99 5.47
CA GLU A 84 10.03 -5.67 4.82
C GLU A 84 9.58 -4.56 5.80
N LEU A 85 8.60 -4.83 6.68
CA LEU A 85 8.25 -3.94 7.79
C LEU A 85 9.44 -3.73 8.73
N GLY A 86 10.13 -4.82 9.12
CA GLY A 86 11.32 -4.75 9.97
C GLY A 86 12.43 -3.90 9.35
N LEU A 87 12.69 -4.04 8.05
CA LEU A 87 13.64 -3.20 7.31
C LEU A 87 13.22 -1.71 7.32
N PHE A 88 11.93 -1.42 7.13
CA PHE A 88 11.43 -0.05 7.19
C PHE A 88 11.58 0.57 8.58
N LEU A 89 11.25 -0.17 9.62
CA LEU A 89 11.42 0.27 11.02
C LEU A 89 12.91 0.41 11.37
N GLY A 90 13.77 -0.49 10.88
CA GLY A 90 15.22 -0.43 11.02
C GLY A 90 15.80 0.83 10.34
N ALA A 91 15.39 1.13 9.11
CA ALA A 91 15.77 2.34 8.41
C ALA A 91 15.37 3.60 9.21
N LYS A 92 14.15 3.62 9.77
CA LYS A 92 13.71 4.72 10.66
C LYS A 92 14.57 4.83 11.92
N ARG A 93 14.93 3.72 12.53
CA ARG A 93 15.63 3.69 13.84
C ARG A 93 17.11 3.95 13.74
N PHE A 94 17.77 3.40 12.72
CA PHE A 94 19.23 3.35 12.60
C PHE A 94 19.76 4.16 11.41
N GLY A 95 18.89 4.64 10.52
CA GLY A 95 19.27 5.45 9.38
C GLY A 95 19.59 6.90 9.76
N ASP A 96 19.83 7.69 8.74
CA ASP A 96 20.17 9.11 8.88
C ASP A 96 18.96 9.97 9.36
N LYS A 97 19.18 11.28 9.48
CA LYS A 97 18.15 12.25 9.89
C LYS A 97 16.92 12.26 8.96
N THR A 98 17.08 11.88 7.67
CA THR A 98 15.97 11.78 6.70
C THR A 98 15.16 10.56 6.99
N GLN A 99 15.82 9.42 7.19
CA GLN A 99 15.16 8.14 7.50
C GLN A 99 14.45 8.18 8.86
N ALA A 100 15.00 8.86 9.84
CA ALA A 100 14.38 9.04 11.17
C ALA A 100 12.99 9.72 11.13
N ARG A 101 12.68 10.46 10.06
CA ARG A 101 11.37 11.10 9.84
C ARG A 101 10.32 10.21 9.20
N LYS A 102 10.66 8.97 8.88
CA LYS A 102 9.73 8.01 8.29
C LYS A 102 8.52 7.78 9.19
N ARG A 103 7.39 7.58 8.56
CA ARG A 103 6.13 7.23 9.20
C ARG A 103 5.53 6.04 8.47
N CYS A 104 4.91 5.12 9.20
CA CYS A 104 4.20 4.00 8.60
C CYS A 104 2.83 3.80 9.24
N LEU A 105 1.95 3.23 8.44
CA LEU A 105 0.74 2.55 8.84
C LEU A 105 1.03 1.05 8.79
N VAL A 106 0.72 0.34 9.86
CA VAL A 106 0.75 -1.13 9.87
C VAL A 106 -0.69 -1.61 9.96
N LEU A 107 -1.05 -2.54 9.09
CA LEU A 107 -2.39 -3.09 8.95
C LEU A 107 -2.37 -4.59 9.25
N ASP A 108 -3.42 -5.07 9.90
CA ASP A 108 -3.72 -6.48 10.10
C ASP A 108 -5.21 -6.75 9.83
N SER A 109 -5.60 -8.01 9.69
CA SER A 109 -7.02 -8.39 9.53
C SER A 109 -7.82 -8.21 10.80
N GLU A 110 -7.23 -8.50 11.97
CA GLU A 110 -7.90 -8.49 13.27
C GLU A 110 -7.10 -7.72 14.33
N PRO A 111 -7.77 -7.08 15.31
CA PRO A 111 -7.09 -6.41 16.41
C PRO A 111 -6.19 -7.38 17.19
N TYR A 112 -4.96 -6.96 17.46
CA TYR A 112 -3.98 -7.69 18.27
C TYR A 112 -3.55 -9.07 17.75
N ARG A 113 -4.04 -9.54 16.58
CA ARG A 113 -3.67 -10.83 16.00
C ARG A 113 -2.17 -10.96 15.77
N TYR A 114 -1.51 -9.88 15.35
CA TYR A 114 -0.06 -9.80 15.12
C TYR A 114 0.79 -10.22 16.32
N GLN A 115 0.30 -10.09 17.54
CA GLN A 115 1.02 -10.47 18.76
C GLN A 115 1.31 -11.98 18.83
N GLN A 116 0.57 -12.79 18.08
CA GLN A 116 0.75 -14.23 18.02
C GLN A 116 1.98 -14.64 17.18
N PHE A 117 2.44 -13.78 16.26
CA PHE A 117 3.53 -14.10 15.33
C PHE A 117 4.60 -13.00 15.22
N LEU A 118 4.34 -11.81 15.75
CA LEU A 118 5.24 -10.65 15.71
C LEU A 118 5.13 -9.83 17.00
N SER A 119 5.32 -10.50 18.16
CA SER A 119 5.12 -9.89 19.48
C SER A 119 6.05 -8.71 19.80
N ASP A 120 7.24 -8.66 19.18
CA ASP A 120 8.24 -7.62 19.47
C ASP A 120 7.85 -6.22 18.99
N ILE A 121 6.81 -6.11 18.15
CA ILE A 121 6.21 -4.82 17.78
C ILE A 121 4.96 -4.49 18.62
N ALA A 122 4.71 -5.22 19.70
CA ALA A 122 3.64 -4.90 20.63
C ALA A 122 3.83 -3.49 21.21
N GLY A 123 2.74 -2.73 21.27
CA GLY A 123 2.77 -1.30 21.66
C GLY A 123 2.83 -0.33 20.50
N GLN A 124 2.89 -0.79 19.24
CA GLN A 124 2.62 0.05 18.08
C GLN A 124 1.11 0.10 17.79
N ASP A 125 0.66 1.23 17.25
CA ASP A 125 -0.73 1.43 16.81
C ASP A 125 -0.96 0.69 15.49
N ILE A 126 -1.25 -0.61 15.56
CA ILE A 126 -1.57 -1.45 14.41
C ILE A 126 -3.08 -1.45 14.20
N GLU A 127 -3.50 -1.10 13.00
CA GLU A 127 -4.89 -0.92 12.64
C GLU A 127 -5.46 -2.18 11.99
N ALA A 128 -6.63 -2.64 12.44
CA ALA A 128 -7.32 -3.76 11.85
C ALA A 128 -8.31 -3.30 10.77
N HIS A 129 -8.30 -3.96 9.61
CA HIS A 129 -9.23 -3.67 8.51
C HIS A 129 -10.39 -4.66 8.41
N GLY A 130 -10.39 -5.76 9.19
CA GLY A 130 -11.51 -6.71 9.24
C GLY A 130 -11.79 -7.41 7.90
N ASN A 131 -10.83 -7.46 6.98
CA ASN A 131 -11.04 -7.89 5.59
C ASN A 131 -12.14 -7.10 4.86
N ASP A 132 -12.34 -5.83 5.23
CA ASP A 132 -13.33 -4.91 4.67
C ASP A 132 -12.63 -3.75 3.93
N ILE A 133 -12.92 -3.60 2.63
CA ILE A 133 -12.26 -2.59 1.78
C ILE A 133 -12.62 -1.15 2.21
N PRO A 134 -13.88 -0.79 2.50
CA PRO A 134 -14.22 0.53 3.03
C PRO A 134 -13.46 0.88 4.31
N THR A 135 -13.34 -0.06 5.23
CA THR A 135 -12.55 0.11 6.47
C THR A 135 -11.07 0.34 6.15
N LEU A 136 -10.49 -0.46 5.26
CA LEU A 136 -9.11 -0.30 4.78
C LEU A 136 -8.87 1.10 4.20
N ILE A 137 -9.73 1.55 3.29
CA ILE A 137 -9.68 2.89 2.69
C ILE A 137 -9.70 3.97 3.78
N GLY A 138 -10.60 3.83 4.77
CA GLY A 138 -10.70 4.74 5.90
C GLY A 138 -9.39 4.85 6.70
N LYS A 139 -8.75 3.71 7.03
CA LYS A 139 -7.48 3.66 7.76
C LYS A 139 -6.33 4.28 6.96
N VAL A 140 -6.20 3.93 5.68
CA VAL A 140 -5.20 4.51 4.76
C VAL A 140 -5.39 6.03 4.64
N ARG A 141 -6.62 6.48 4.44
CA ARG A 141 -6.96 7.92 4.37
C ARG A 141 -6.57 8.65 5.65
N LEU A 142 -6.87 8.13 6.83
CA LEU A 142 -6.53 8.75 8.12
C LEU A 142 -5.01 8.92 8.25
N PHE A 143 -4.24 7.89 7.94
CA PHE A 143 -2.78 7.93 7.93
C PHE A 143 -2.23 9.01 6.97
N LEU A 144 -2.74 9.05 5.74
CA LEU A 144 -2.29 10.02 4.74
C LEU A 144 -2.71 11.45 5.09
N ASN A 145 -3.89 11.65 5.69
CA ASN A 145 -4.32 12.96 6.18
C ASN A 145 -3.40 13.50 7.27
N ALA A 146 -2.96 12.65 8.18
CA ALA A 146 -1.98 13.04 9.20
C ALA A 146 -0.58 13.36 8.61
N ALA A 147 -0.25 12.83 7.42
CA ALA A 147 1.01 13.09 6.73
C ALA A 147 0.96 14.30 5.78
N LYS A 148 -0.24 14.75 5.39
CA LYS A 148 -0.46 15.89 4.49
C LYS A 148 -0.39 17.19 5.27
N ARG A 149 0.10 18.24 4.61
CA ARG A 149 -0.01 19.63 5.09
C ARG A 149 -1.08 20.35 4.28
N GLY A 150 -1.79 21.28 4.92
CA GLY A 150 -2.81 22.10 4.24
C GLY A 150 -4.22 21.56 4.47
N GLN A 151 -5.07 21.64 3.42
CA GLN A 151 -6.46 21.25 3.54
C GLN A 151 -6.66 19.77 3.86
N PRO A 152 -7.70 19.42 4.63
CA PRO A 152 -8.07 18.03 4.90
C PRO A 152 -8.31 17.24 3.61
N LEU A 153 -8.05 15.95 3.66
CA LEU A 153 -8.40 15.02 2.59
C LEU A 153 -9.91 14.74 2.61
N PRO A 154 -10.51 14.38 1.46
CA PRO A 154 -11.87 13.87 1.38
C PRO A 154 -12.14 12.76 2.40
N SER A 155 -13.39 12.55 2.77
CA SER A 155 -13.74 11.51 3.74
C SER A 155 -13.46 10.10 3.20
N GLY A 156 -13.19 9.13 4.08
CA GLY A 156 -13.02 7.74 3.67
C GLY A 156 -14.25 7.18 2.96
N ALA A 157 -15.45 7.59 3.39
CA ALA A 157 -16.70 7.18 2.74
C ALA A 157 -16.81 7.68 1.29
N LEU A 158 -16.41 8.94 1.03
CA LEU A 158 -16.39 9.47 -0.35
C LEU A 158 -15.37 8.72 -1.20
N ILE A 159 -14.15 8.50 -0.69
CA ILE A 159 -13.10 7.75 -1.41
C ILE A 159 -13.58 6.32 -1.71
N SER A 160 -14.27 5.67 -0.77
CA SER A 160 -14.83 4.33 -0.98
C SER A 160 -15.90 4.31 -2.08
N THR A 161 -16.82 5.28 -2.07
CA THR A 161 -17.85 5.42 -3.12
C THR A 161 -17.21 5.63 -4.49
N ASP A 162 -16.20 6.48 -4.58
CA ASP A 162 -15.52 6.77 -5.85
C ASP A 162 -14.62 5.58 -6.29
N TYR A 163 -14.06 4.83 -5.35
CA TYR A 163 -13.37 3.57 -5.67
C TYR A 163 -14.32 2.53 -6.27
N ASP A 164 -15.54 2.40 -5.76
CA ASP A 164 -16.53 1.48 -6.36
C ASP A 164 -16.93 1.91 -7.77
N LYS A 165 -17.11 3.21 -8.03
CA LYS A 165 -17.32 3.73 -9.39
C LYS A 165 -16.13 3.42 -10.30
N PHE A 166 -14.92 3.76 -9.85
CA PHE A 166 -13.70 3.47 -10.60
C PHE A 166 -13.58 1.98 -10.95
N ARG A 167 -13.88 1.09 -10.01
CA ARG A 167 -13.87 -0.36 -10.28
C ARG A 167 -14.89 -0.78 -11.34
N ALA A 168 -16.05 -0.16 -11.35
CA ALA A 168 -17.07 -0.41 -12.37
C ALA A 168 -16.64 0.08 -13.76
N ASP A 169 -15.94 1.22 -13.82
CA ASP A 169 -15.44 1.82 -15.06
C ASP A 169 -14.17 1.12 -15.58
N LEU A 170 -13.38 0.48 -14.70
CA LEU A 170 -12.03 -0.03 -15.00
C LEU A 170 -11.97 -0.92 -16.26
N PRO A 171 -12.89 -1.88 -16.52
CA PRO A 171 -12.82 -2.69 -17.74
C PRO A 171 -12.94 -1.86 -19.02
N ALA A 172 -13.81 -0.85 -19.03
CA ALA A 172 -13.98 0.05 -20.17
C ALA A 172 -12.73 0.93 -20.38
N LEU A 173 -12.18 1.48 -19.29
CA LEU A 173 -10.96 2.28 -19.32
C LEU A 173 -9.76 1.46 -19.81
N CYS A 174 -9.65 0.19 -19.42
CA CYS A 174 -8.60 -0.70 -19.92
C CYS A 174 -8.77 -0.94 -21.43
N ALA A 175 -10.00 -1.15 -21.92
CA ALA A 175 -10.28 -1.34 -23.33
C ALA A 175 -9.94 -0.12 -24.19
N GLU A 176 -10.15 1.10 -23.66
CA GLU A 176 -9.80 2.37 -24.36
C GLU A 176 -8.30 2.49 -24.64
N VAL A 177 -7.46 1.86 -23.82
CA VAL A 177 -5.99 1.92 -23.94
C VAL A 177 -5.36 0.60 -24.36
N ASP A 178 -6.19 -0.36 -24.79
CA ASP A 178 -5.77 -1.70 -25.26
C ASP A 178 -4.94 -2.48 -24.23
N VAL A 179 -5.39 -2.46 -22.95
CA VAL A 179 -4.77 -3.19 -21.83
C VAL A 179 -5.73 -4.24 -21.28
N ASP A 180 -5.19 -5.41 -20.94
CA ASP A 180 -5.96 -6.51 -20.34
C ASP A 180 -6.33 -6.22 -18.88
N SER A 181 -7.63 -6.07 -18.61
CA SER A 181 -8.16 -5.81 -17.26
C SER A 181 -7.92 -6.95 -16.27
N ASP A 182 -7.84 -8.19 -16.76
CA ASP A 182 -7.66 -9.38 -15.92
C ASP A 182 -6.18 -9.63 -15.56
N ASN A 183 -5.26 -9.00 -16.30
CA ASN A 183 -3.82 -9.12 -16.09
C ASN A 183 -3.14 -7.74 -16.07
N LEU A 184 -3.69 -6.83 -15.28
CA LEU A 184 -3.29 -5.44 -15.25
C LEU A 184 -1.96 -5.24 -14.49
N ALA A 185 -0.94 -4.75 -15.20
CA ALA A 185 0.33 -4.42 -14.56
C ALA A 185 0.19 -3.22 -13.60
N PHE A 186 1.01 -3.19 -12.54
CA PHE A 186 0.95 -2.10 -11.56
C PHE A 186 1.04 -0.70 -12.18
N LYS A 187 1.92 -0.52 -13.16
CA LYS A 187 2.08 0.79 -13.82
C LYS A 187 0.86 1.22 -14.59
N ASP A 188 0.20 0.27 -15.26
CA ASP A 188 -1.00 0.53 -16.04
C ASP A 188 -2.17 0.87 -15.10
N PHE A 189 -2.34 0.10 -14.02
CA PHE A 189 -3.32 0.42 -12.99
C PHE A 189 -3.11 1.83 -12.41
N VAL A 190 -1.87 2.18 -12.05
CA VAL A 190 -1.55 3.51 -11.50
C VAL A 190 -1.85 4.60 -12.50
N TRP A 191 -1.55 4.39 -13.79
CA TRP A 191 -1.80 5.37 -14.84
C TRP A 191 -3.30 5.59 -15.05
N ILE A 192 -4.08 4.51 -15.19
CA ILE A 192 -5.53 4.56 -15.39
C ILE A 192 -6.22 5.19 -14.18
N ALA A 193 -5.88 4.75 -12.96
CA ALA A 193 -6.46 5.28 -11.74
C ALA A 193 -6.12 6.76 -11.51
N ALA A 194 -4.90 7.19 -11.84
CA ALA A 194 -4.52 8.59 -11.75
C ALA A 194 -5.30 9.46 -12.73
N ALA A 195 -5.47 9.01 -13.98
CA ALA A 195 -6.27 9.71 -14.98
C ALA A 195 -7.74 9.86 -14.56
N TRP A 196 -8.32 8.78 -14.02
CA TRP A 196 -9.71 8.80 -13.51
C TRP A 196 -9.87 9.78 -12.35
N VAL A 197 -8.95 9.78 -11.39
CA VAL A 197 -8.96 10.71 -10.24
C VAL A 197 -8.77 12.17 -10.67
N GLU A 198 -8.03 12.44 -11.73
CA GLU A 198 -7.80 13.80 -12.25
C GLU A 198 -8.98 14.33 -13.08
N ALA A 199 -9.81 13.43 -13.62
CA ALA A 199 -11.00 13.80 -14.42
C ALA A 199 -12.25 14.10 -13.58
N GLY A 200 -12.34 13.57 -12.36
CA GLY A 200 -13.47 13.74 -11.43
C GLY A 200 -13.20 14.79 -10.38
#